data_483b02cd7415272e5b05bd6e81755f65
#
_entry.id   483b02cd7415272e5b05bd6e81755f65
#
_cell.length_a   1.000
_cell.length_b   1.000
_cell.length_c   1.000
_cell.angle_alpha   90.00
_cell.angle_beta   90.00
_cell.angle_gamma   90.00
#
_symmetry.space_group_name_H-M   'P 1'
#
loop_
_entity.id
_entity.type
_entity.pdbx_description
1 polymer ?
#
loop_
_entity_poly.entity_id
_entity_poly.type
_entity_poly.pdbx_seq_one_letter_code
_entity_poly.pdbx_strand_id
1 'polypeptide(L)'
;MDDTSKTALPATREACRARLAELQDQIAAIKAEIAASDLDRQSRRGKADARWFHRAKTALRHKQREAAELSVHLSTLPGRKDALKDKLIEVVRGDYDAAGWNRVLDEAHRRLDLREDA
;
A
#
# COMPACT_ATOMS: atom_id res chain seq x y z
N MET A 1 8.06 -15.75 -17.37
CA MET A 1 8.14 -15.42 -16.90
C MET A 1 8.11 -14.73 -16.08
N ASP A 2 8.01 -14.29 -15.91
CA ASP A 2 8.45 -13.66 -15.09
C ASP A 2 7.58 -13.25 -14.09
N ASP A 3 7.72 -13.67 -12.93
CA ASP A 3 6.90 -13.41 -11.81
C ASP A 3 7.30 -12.19 -11.03
N THR A 4 8.09 -11.37 -11.64
CA THR A 4 8.58 -10.17 -10.97
C THR A 4 7.46 -9.26 -10.52
N SER A 5 6.36 -9.23 -11.25
CA SER A 5 5.22 -8.40 -10.88
C SER A 5 4.49 -8.91 -9.65
N LYS A 6 4.69 -10.17 -9.28
CA LYS A 6 3.98 -10.74 -8.15
C LYS A 6 4.71 -10.60 -6.83
N THR A 7 6.02 -10.41 -6.88
CA THR A 7 6.81 -10.54 -5.68
C THR A 7 7.24 -9.22 -5.09
N ALA A 8 7.26 -8.17 -5.89
CA ALA A 8 7.84 -6.92 -5.43
C ALA A 8 6.77 -5.96 -5.00
N LEU A 9 6.56 -5.87 -3.70
CA LEU A 9 5.80 -4.75 -3.16
C LEU A 9 6.70 -3.53 -3.11
N PRO A 10 6.17 -2.35 -3.40
CA PRO A 10 6.98 -1.14 -3.36
C PRO A 10 7.59 -0.91 -1.99
N ALA A 11 8.82 -0.45 -1.95
CA ALA A 11 9.54 -0.26 -0.71
C ALA A 11 9.23 1.08 -0.04
N THR A 12 8.64 2.02 -0.76
CA THR A 12 8.37 3.35 -0.23
C THR A 12 6.90 3.68 -0.28
N ARG A 13 6.48 4.61 0.59
CA ARG A 13 5.09 5.07 0.60
C ARG A 13 4.71 5.74 -0.71
N GLU A 14 5.63 6.52 -1.28
CA GLU A 14 5.37 7.19 -2.55
C GLU A 14 5.11 6.20 -3.69
N ALA A 15 5.95 5.17 -3.80
CA ALA A 15 5.78 4.15 -4.83
C ALA A 15 4.49 3.37 -4.62
N CYS A 16 4.13 3.08 -3.37
CA CYS A 16 2.86 2.43 -3.04
C CYS A 16 1.67 3.28 -3.48
N ARG A 17 1.70 4.56 -3.16
CA ARG A 17 0.60 5.47 -3.53
C ARG A 17 0.47 5.60 -5.04
N ALA A 18 1.60 5.68 -5.74
CA ALA A 18 1.59 5.77 -7.19
C ALA A 18 0.97 4.52 -7.80
N ARG A 19 1.34 3.35 -7.31
CA ARG A 19 0.78 2.09 -7.80
C ARG A 19 -0.71 1.98 -7.47
N LEU A 20 -1.12 2.41 -6.27
CA LEU A 20 -2.53 2.41 -5.89
C LEU A 20 -3.35 3.32 -6.81
N ALA A 21 -2.83 4.49 -7.14
CA ALA A 21 -3.51 5.41 -8.05
C ALA A 21 -3.70 4.78 -9.43
N GLU A 22 -2.66 4.12 -9.96
CA GLU A 22 -2.76 3.40 -11.22
C GLU A 22 -3.83 2.32 -11.16
N LEU A 23 -3.84 1.53 -10.11
CA LEU A 23 -4.82 0.47 -9.95
C LEU A 23 -6.23 1.01 -9.83
N GLN A 24 -6.42 2.09 -9.09
CA GLN A 24 -7.73 2.72 -8.95
C GLN A 24 -8.25 3.22 -10.29
N ASP A 25 -7.38 3.80 -11.10
CA ASP A 25 -7.76 4.24 -12.45
C ASP A 25 -8.12 3.05 -13.34
N GLN A 26 -7.34 1.99 -13.28
CA GLN A 26 -7.61 0.78 -14.06
C GLN A 26 -8.90 0.10 -13.63
N ILE A 27 -9.15 0.05 -12.32
CA ILE A 27 -10.38 -0.51 -11.77
C ILE A 27 -11.58 0.31 -12.25
N ALA A 28 -11.49 1.63 -12.16
CA ALA A 28 -12.57 2.50 -12.61
C ALA A 28 -12.85 2.32 -14.10
N ALA A 29 -11.80 2.20 -14.92
CA ALA A 29 -11.93 1.99 -16.35
C ALA A 29 -12.63 0.67 -16.66
N ILE A 30 -12.25 -0.41 -15.99
CA ILE A 30 -12.86 -1.72 -16.20
C ILE A 30 -14.33 -1.69 -15.78
N LYS A 31 -14.64 -1.07 -14.64
CA LYS A 31 -16.04 -0.95 -14.18
C LYS A 31 -16.88 -0.17 -15.20
N ALA A 32 -16.32 0.90 -15.76
CA ALA A 32 -17.01 1.71 -16.77
C ALA A 32 -17.28 0.89 -18.03
N GLU A 33 -16.29 0.10 -18.45
CA GLU A 33 -16.45 -0.76 -19.63
C GLU A 33 -17.52 -1.82 -19.42
N ILE A 34 -17.56 -2.42 -18.23
CA ILE A 34 -18.57 -3.44 -17.89
C ILE A 34 -19.95 -2.78 -17.90
N ALA A 35 -20.08 -1.61 -17.29
CA ALA A 35 -21.36 -0.89 -17.26
C ALA A 35 -21.82 -0.52 -18.67
N ALA A 36 -20.92 -0.03 -19.52
CA ALA A 36 -21.23 0.30 -20.90
C ALA A 36 -21.68 -0.93 -21.69
N SER A 37 -21.01 -2.05 -21.48
CA SER A 37 -21.36 -3.31 -22.12
C SER A 37 -22.76 -3.79 -21.70
N ASP A 38 -23.09 -3.65 -20.42
CA ASP A 38 -24.41 -4.03 -19.91
C ASP A 38 -25.50 -3.15 -20.53
N LEU A 39 -25.26 -1.84 -20.62
CA LEU A 39 -26.23 -0.93 -21.25
C LEU A 39 -26.43 -1.26 -22.73
N ASP A 40 -25.35 -1.53 -23.43
CA ASP A 40 -25.40 -1.87 -24.84
C ASP A 40 -26.20 -3.15 -25.04
N ARG A 41 -25.96 -4.15 -24.22
CA ARG A 41 -26.70 -5.41 -24.26
C ARG A 41 -28.18 -5.20 -24.04
N GLN A 42 -28.55 -4.37 -23.05
CA GLN A 42 -29.95 -4.09 -22.74
C GLN A 42 -30.66 -3.37 -23.87
N SER A 43 -29.96 -2.40 -24.49
CA SER A 43 -30.60 -1.56 -25.51
C SER A 43 -30.71 -2.25 -26.86
N ARG A 44 -29.76 -3.08 -27.22
CA ARG A 44 -29.72 -3.73 -28.52
C ARG A 44 -30.20 -5.16 -28.53
N ARG A 45 -30.44 -5.72 -27.38
CA ARG A 45 -30.72 -7.16 -27.25
C ARG A 45 -29.59 -7.98 -27.84
N GLY A 46 -28.39 -7.38 -27.92
CA GLY A 46 -27.22 -8.02 -28.46
C GLY A 46 -26.70 -9.11 -27.55
N LYS A 47 -25.94 -10.01 -28.11
CA LYS A 47 -25.29 -11.04 -27.33
C LYS A 47 -24.04 -10.43 -26.73
N ALA A 48 -23.97 -10.42 -25.41
CA ALA A 48 -22.76 -10.05 -24.72
C ALA A 48 -21.69 -11.10 -25.06
N ASP A 49 -20.47 -10.67 -25.25
CA ASP A 49 -19.35 -11.58 -25.38
C ASP A 49 -19.03 -12.11 -23.98
N ALA A 50 -19.50 -13.32 -23.73
CA ALA A 50 -19.33 -13.95 -22.41
C ALA A 50 -17.85 -14.09 -22.03
N ARG A 51 -16.99 -14.35 -23.01
CA ARG A 51 -15.55 -14.47 -22.75
C ARG A 51 -14.94 -13.16 -22.33
N TRP A 52 -15.29 -12.08 -23.04
CA TRP A 52 -14.83 -10.74 -22.68
C TRP A 52 -15.28 -10.37 -21.28
N PHE A 53 -16.56 -10.58 -21.00
CA PHE A 53 -17.16 -10.24 -19.71
C PHE A 53 -16.47 -10.99 -18.57
N HIS A 54 -16.23 -12.29 -18.78
CA HIS A 54 -15.53 -13.11 -17.79
C HIS A 54 -14.09 -12.60 -17.56
N ARG A 55 -13.37 -12.30 -18.65
CA ARG A 55 -12.02 -11.77 -18.53
C ARG A 55 -11.99 -10.42 -17.82
N ALA A 56 -12.95 -9.56 -18.13
CA ALA A 56 -13.04 -8.25 -17.52
C ALA A 56 -13.28 -8.37 -16.00
N LYS A 57 -14.19 -9.25 -15.61
CA LYS A 57 -14.48 -9.47 -14.19
C LYS A 57 -13.29 -10.10 -13.46
N THR A 58 -12.59 -11.01 -14.11
CA THR A 58 -11.40 -11.63 -13.54
C THR A 58 -10.30 -10.59 -13.34
N ALA A 59 -10.06 -9.76 -14.36
CA ALA A 59 -9.07 -8.69 -14.27
C ALA A 59 -9.42 -7.71 -13.15
N LEU A 60 -10.71 -7.36 -13.05
CA LEU A 60 -11.18 -6.45 -12.00
C LEU A 60 -10.89 -7.02 -10.62
N ARG A 61 -11.19 -8.29 -10.42
CA ARG A 61 -10.95 -8.96 -9.14
C ARG A 61 -9.47 -8.98 -8.77
N HIS A 62 -8.60 -9.29 -9.74
CA HIS A 62 -7.16 -9.30 -9.50
C HIS A 62 -6.63 -7.91 -9.12
N LYS A 63 -7.10 -6.89 -9.81
CA LYS A 63 -6.66 -5.52 -9.51
C LYS A 63 -7.18 -5.03 -8.17
N GLN A 64 -8.41 -5.38 -7.83
CA GLN A 64 -8.97 -5.05 -6.51
C GLN A 64 -8.19 -5.73 -5.39
N ARG A 65 -7.79 -6.98 -5.62
CA ARG A 65 -6.96 -7.72 -4.66
C ARG A 65 -5.60 -7.08 -4.50
N GLU A 66 -4.96 -6.73 -5.60
CA GLU A 66 -3.66 -6.06 -5.54
C GLU A 66 -3.77 -4.73 -4.80
N ALA A 67 -4.82 -3.96 -5.07
CA ALA A 67 -5.05 -2.68 -4.38
C ALA A 67 -5.22 -2.88 -2.88
N ALA A 68 -5.96 -3.92 -2.47
CA ALA A 68 -6.15 -4.23 -1.06
C ALA A 68 -4.82 -4.59 -0.40
N GLU A 69 -4.01 -5.43 -1.06
CA GLU A 69 -2.71 -5.82 -0.55
C GLU A 69 -1.77 -4.62 -0.41
N LEU A 70 -1.79 -3.73 -1.40
CA LEU A 70 -0.99 -2.51 -1.34
C LEU A 70 -1.42 -1.58 -0.22
N SER A 71 -2.72 -1.48 0.03
CA SER A 71 -3.23 -0.65 1.13
C SER A 71 -2.74 -1.15 2.48
N VAL A 72 -2.76 -2.48 2.69
CA VAL A 72 -2.23 -3.06 3.91
C VAL A 72 -0.73 -2.81 4.01
N HIS A 73 -0.01 -3.05 2.93
CA HIS A 73 1.45 -2.83 2.90
C HIS A 73 1.80 -1.38 3.19
N LEU A 74 1.06 -0.44 2.59
CA LEU A 74 1.27 0.99 2.82
C LEU A 74 1.16 1.34 4.30
N SER A 75 0.20 0.72 5.00
CA SER A 75 0.01 0.98 6.42
C SER A 75 1.19 0.51 7.28
N THR A 76 2.01 -0.40 6.76
CA THR A 76 3.19 -0.90 7.48
C THR A 76 4.45 -0.10 7.20
N LEU A 77 4.44 0.72 6.14
CA LEU A 77 5.63 1.48 5.78
C LEU A 77 5.73 2.75 6.62
N PRO A 78 6.93 3.08 7.10
CA PRO A 78 7.11 4.28 7.90
C PRO A 78 6.90 5.53 7.04
N GLY A 79 6.24 6.52 7.60
CA GLY A 79 6.11 7.82 6.97
C GLY A 79 7.45 8.55 7.03
N ARG A 80 7.54 9.66 6.33
CA ARG A 80 8.77 10.47 6.29
C ARG A 80 9.20 10.91 7.70
N LYS A 81 8.22 11.27 8.53
CA LYS A 81 8.49 11.70 9.89
C LYS A 81 9.12 10.57 10.71
N ASP A 82 8.59 9.36 10.58
CA ASP A 82 9.12 8.20 11.29
C ASP A 82 10.50 7.80 10.75
N ALA A 83 10.70 7.88 9.44
CA ALA A 83 11.99 7.61 8.84
C ALA A 83 13.04 8.62 9.33
N LEU A 84 12.67 9.88 9.46
CA LEU A 84 13.56 10.91 10.00
C LEU A 84 13.92 10.61 11.46
N LYS A 85 12.93 10.21 12.26
CA LYS A 85 13.18 9.84 13.66
C LYS A 85 14.16 8.68 13.75
N ASP A 86 14.01 7.66 12.90
CA ASP A 86 14.90 6.52 12.88
C ASP A 86 16.33 6.96 12.53
N LYS A 87 16.46 7.83 11.55
CA LYS A 87 17.78 8.36 11.17
C LYS A 87 18.40 9.21 12.26
N LEU A 88 17.60 10.01 12.94
CA LEU A 88 18.07 10.80 14.08
C LEU A 88 18.61 9.89 15.19
N ILE A 89 17.90 8.81 15.46
CA ILE A 89 18.34 7.83 16.46
C ILE A 89 19.68 7.21 16.04
N GLU A 90 19.83 6.84 14.77
CA GLU A 90 21.09 6.31 14.27
C GLU A 90 22.24 7.28 14.47
N VAL A 91 22.03 8.53 14.10
CA VAL A 91 23.06 9.57 14.20
C VAL A 91 23.46 9.79 15.66
N VAL A 92 22.45 9.96 16.54
CA VAL A 92 22.70 10.22 17.96
C VAL A 92 23.34 9.01 18.63
N ARG A 93 22.90 7.81 18.28
CA ARG A 93 23.46 6.58 18.84
C ARG A 93 24.96 6.46 18.58
N GLY A 94 25.41 6.97 17.44
CA GLY A 94 26.83 6.94 17.08
C GLY A 94 27.72 7.72 18.05
N ASP A 95 27.15 8.63 18.82
CA ASP A 95 27.89 9.46 19.78
C ASP A 95 28.05 8.78 21.15
N TYR A 96 27.45 7.61 21.35
CA TYR A 96 27.45 6.94 22.65
C TYR A 96 28.08 5.55 22.55
N ASP A 97 28.72 5.10 23.65
CA ASP A 97 29.07 3.69 23.76
C ASP A 97 27.81 2.91 24.19
N ALA A 98 27.96 1.57 24.29
CA ALA A 98 26.83 0.71 24.63
C ALA A 98 26.19 1.07 25.97
N ALA A 99 27.02 1.32 26.98
CA ALA A 99 26.53 1.67 28.30
C ALA A 99 25.81 3.04 28.31
N GLY A 100 26.41 4.02 27.61
CA GLY A 100 25.83 5.34 27.49
C GLY A 100 24.50 5.31 26.75
N TRP A 101 24.42 4.54 25.68
CA TRP A 101 23.19 4.38 24.91
C TRP A 101 22.09 3.73 25.75
N ASN A 102 22.43 2.72 26.54
CA ASN A 102 21.45 2.08 27.42
C ASN A 102 20.89 3.06 28.45
N ARG A 103 21.74 3.96 28.96
CA ARG A 103 21.25 5.01 29.88
C ARG A 103 20.28 5.96 29.18
N VAL A 104 20.56 6.30 27.93
CA VAL A 104 19.65 7.13 27.13
C VAL A 104 18.30 6.43 26.95
N LEU A 105 18.33 5.14 26.61
CA LEU A 105 17.10 4.36 26.44
C LEU A 105 16.31 4.28 27.74
N ASP A 106 16.97 4.02 28.86
CA ASP A 106 16.32 3.94 30.16
C ASP A 106 15.62 5.26 30.50
N GLU A 107 16.29 6.37 30.26
CA GLU A 107 15.71 7.69 30.49
C GLU A 107 14.53 7.96 29.59
N ALA A 108 14.62 7.54 28.31
CA ALA A 108 13.52 7.71 27.36
C ALA A 108 12.30 6.90 27.79
N HIS A 109 12.51 5.65 28.21
CA HIS A 109 11.42 4.81 28.71
C HIS A 109 10.79 5.41 29.96
N ARG A 110 11.62 5.91 30.87
CA ARG A 110 11.13 6.54 32.08
C ARG A 110 10.21 7.73 31.78
N ARG A 111 10.61 8.59 30.85
CA ARG A 111 9.81 9.73 30.46
C ARG A 111 8.51 9.33 29.76
N LEU A 112 8.57 8.29 28.96
CA LEU A 112 7.39 7.77 28.29
C LEU A 112 6.38 7.25 29.32
N ASP A 113 6.85 6.48 30.29
CA ASP A 113 6.00 5.93 31.35
C ASP A 113 5.34 7.02 32.18
N LEU A 114 6.09 8.06 32.55
CA LEU A 114 5.55 9.19 33.26
C LEU A 114 4.46 9.91 32.48
N ARG A 115 4.62 10.01 31.17
CA ARG A 115 3.65 10.65 30.30
C ARG A 115 2.36 9.83 30.20
N GLU A 116 2.50 8.51 30.17
CA GLU A 116 1.34 7.61 30.13
C GLU A 116 0.56 7.61 31.42
N ASP A 117 1.24 7.81 32.55
CA ASP A 117 0.63 7.82 33.86
C ASP A 117 -0.07 9.17 34.18
N ALA A 118 0.16 10.18 33.37
CA ALA A 118 -0.38 11.52 33.64
C ALA A 118 -1.87 11.69 33.22
#